data_2f95f1089b530b4984d5cf9d6b8c166d
#
_entry.id   2f95f1089b530b4984d5cf9d6b8c166d
#
_cell.length_a   1.000
_cell.length_b   1.000
_cell.length_c   1.000
_cell.angle_alpha   90.00
_cell.angle_beta   90.00
_cell.angle_gamma   90.00
#
_symmetry.space_group_name_H-M   'P 1'
#
loop_
_entity.id
_entity.type
_entity.pdbx_description
1 polymer ?
#
loop_
_entity_poly.entity_id
_entity_poly.type
_entity_poly.pdbx_seq_one_letter_code
_entity_poly.pdbx_strand_id
1 'polypeptide(L)'
;LLRKEYPSWLYPISKGATTIWEHWDGIKPNGDIWPVSMNSYNHYAYGAVGDWMYGVMAGINTVEDAPGFAKVHFAPVPDNRIEWFKAEIDTVNGKVSSRWWHENGRVHYEIITPVESTAVIEGKTYILSPGKHIF
;
A
#
# COMPACT_ATOMS: atom_id res chain seq x y z
N LEU A 1 -0.44 13.43 1.19
CA LEU A 1 -1.17 13.19 2.45
C LEU A 1 -0.44 12.20 3.35
N LEU A 2 0.14 11.11 2.85
CA LEU A 2 0.87 10.12 3.65
C LEU A 2 2.06 10.68 4.45
N ARG A 3 2.63 11.82 4.04
CA ARG A 3 3.77 12.48 4.71
C ARG A 3 3.39 13.77 5.44
N LYS A 4 2.14 14.18 5.35
CA LYS A 4 1.67 15.41 5.97
C LYS A 4 1.14 15.09 7.37
N GLU A 5 1.51 15.90 8.36
CA GLU A 5 1.05 15.67 9.73
C GLU A 5 -0.43 16.05 9.92
N TYR A 6 -0.88 17.16 9.28
CA TYR A 6 -2.25 17.64 9.42
C TYR A 6 -2.71 18.41 8.17
N PRO A 7 -3.94 18.21 7.69
CA PRO A 7 -4.81 17.05 7.98
C PRO A 7 -4.32 15.83 7.18
N SER A 8 -4.28 14.67 7.79
CA SER A 8 -3.80 13.42 7.14
C SER A 8 -4.04 12.19 8.03
N TRP A 9 -3.70 10.99 7.53
CA TRP A 9 -3.67 9.75 8.32
C TRP A 9 -2.71 9.78 9.51
N LEU A 10 -1.64 10.61 9.47
CA LEU A 10 -0.67 10.70 10.56
C LEU A 10 -1.23 11.45 11.78
N TYR A 11 -2.18 12.35 11.57
CA TYR A 11 -2.73 13.16 12.66
C TYR A 11 -3.48 12.31 13.71
N PRO A 12 -4.44 11.41 13.35
CA PRO A 12 -5.02 10.49 14.30
C PRO A 12 -3.97 9.68 15.06
N ILE A 13 -2.94 9.19 14.38
CA ILE A 13 -1.83 8.43 15.01
C ILE A 13 -1.13 9.28 16.06
N SER A 14 -0.84 10.56 15.78
CA SER A 14 -0.22 11.49 16.74
C SER A 14 -1.11 11.75 17.97
N LYS A 15 -2.41 11.48 17.87
CA LYS A 15 -3.39 11.56 18.97
C LYS A 15 -3.62 10.21 19.67
N GLY A 16 -2.82 9.18 19.35
CA GLY A 16 -2.92 7.85 19.94
C GLY A 16 -4.02 6.96 19.34
N ALA A 17 -4.51 7.26 18.14
CA ALA A 17 -5.50 6.43 17.47
C ALA A 17 -4.94 5.03 17.15
N THR A 18 -5.77 4.02 17.39
CA THR A 18 -5.53 2.62 17.03
C THR A 18 -6.49 2.11 15.95
N THR A 19 -7.38 2.98 15.51
CA THR A 19 -8.42 2.71 14.50
C THR A 19 -8.47 3.85 13.49
N ILE A 20 -9.10 3.61 12.34
CA ILE A 20 -9.35 4.66 11.34
C ILE A 20 -10.53 5.52 11.82
N TRP A 21 -10.34 6.83 11.87
CA TRP A 21 -11.36 7.79 12.24
C TRP A 21 -12.16 8.26 11.02
N GLU A 22 -13.42 8.66 11.27
CA GLU A 22 -14.29 9.25 10.25
C GLU A 22 -13.78 10.60 9.74
N HIS A 23 -13.23 11.41 10.64
CA HIS A 23 -12.53 12.65 10.33
C HIS A 23 -11.04 12.51 10.65
N TRP A 24 -10.16 13.05 9.81
CA TRP A 24 -8.72 13.09 10.12
C TRP A 24 -8.43 13.85 11.41
N ASP A 25 -9.28 14.84 11.74
CA ASP A 25 -9.20 15.63 12.97
C ASP A 25 -10.41 15.39 13.90
N GLY A 26 -10.78 14.14 14.08
CA GLY A 26 -11.84 13.75 15.01
C GLY A 26 -11.68 14.37 16.39
N ILE A 27 -10.42 14.56 16.82
CA ILE A 27 -10.03 15.48 17.89
C ILE A 27 -9.30 16.65 17.22
N LYS A 28 -9.90 17.84 17.27
CA LYS A 28 -9.34 19.05 16.64
C LYS A 28 -8.02 19.46 17.28
N PRO A 29 -7.19 20.29 16.62
CA PRO A 29 -5.94 20.78 17.21
C PRO A 29 -6.10 21.49 18.56
N ASN A 30 -7.22 22.18 18.78
CA ASN A 30 -7.55 22.87 20.03
C ASN A 30 -8.12 21.92 21.12
N GLY A 31 -8.25 20.62 20.81
CA GLY A 31 -8.80 19.63 21.74
C GLY A 31 -10.31 19.42 21.64
N ASP A 32 -11.04 20.26 20.91
CA ASP A 32 -12.46 20.06 20.68
C ASP A 32 -12.72 18.81 19.84
N ILE A 33 -13.92 18.26 19.95
CA ILE A 33 -14.40 17.16 19.11
C ILE A 33 -15.48 17.64 18.14
N TRP A 34 -15.67 16.90 17.06
CA TRP A 34 -16.83 17.08 16.18
C TRP A 34 -18.12 16.60 16.87
N PRO A 35 -19.30 17.04 16.41
CA PRO A 35 -20.56 16.51 16.92
C PRO A 35 -20.59 14.98 16.84
N VAL A 36 -21.04 14.33 17.91
CA VAL A 36 -21.04 12.85 18.02
C VAL A 36 -21.83 12.15 16.94
N SER A 37 -22.80 12.83 16.32
CA SER A 37 -23.59 12.29 15.21
C SER A 37 -22.78 12.11 13.91
N MET A 38 -21.60 12.72 13.81
CA MET A 38 -20.74 12.72 12.62
C MET A 38 -19.26 12.59 13.00
N ASN A 39 -18.95 11.87 14.06
CA ASN A 39 -17.57 11.71 14.52
C ASN A 39 -17.33 10.31 15.10
N SER A 40 -17.24 9.32 14.22
CA SER A 40 -16.85 7.97 14.61
C SER A 40 -15.34 7.83 14.70
N TYR A 41 -14.86 7.23 15.78
CA TYR A 41 -13.46 6.85 15.93
C TYR A 41 -13.16 5.43 15.41
N ASN A 42 -14.12 4.78 14.78
CA ASN A 42 -13.96 3.49 14.12
C ASN A 42 -14.76 3.48 12.82
N HIS A 43 -14.21 4.12 11.77
CA HIS A 43 -14.87 4.28 10.49
C HIS A 43 -13.89 3.93 9.35
N TYR A 44 -14.22 2.96 8.53
CA TYR A 44 -13.28 2.38 7.56
C TYR A 44 -12.99 3.23 6.32
N ALA A 45 -13.76 4.29 6.04
CA ALA A 45 -13.69 5.00 4.75
C ALA A 45 -12.28 5.44 4.33
N TYR A 46 -11.54 6.06 5.24
CA TYR A 46 -10.15 6.46 4.93
C TYR A 46 -9.16 5.29 4.89
N GLY A 47 -9.56 4.10 5.34
CA GLY A 47 -8.80 2.86 5.17
C GLY A 47 -8.70 2.40 3.71
N ALA A 48 -9.57 2.92 2.82
CA ALA A 48 -9.51 2.67 1.38
C ALA A 48 -8.17 3.09 0.73
N VAL A 49 -7.37 3.95 1.38
CA VAL A 49 -5.99 4.23 0.95
C VAL A 49 -5.13 2.97 0.87
N GLY A 50 -5.47 1.92 1.64
CA GLY A 50 -4.79 0.64 1.59
C GLY A 50 -4.84 0.00 0.20
N ASP A 51 -5.97 0.06 -0.49
CA ASP A 51 -6.11 -0.44 -1.86
C ASP A 51 -5.12 0.26 -2.82
N TRP A 52 -5.01 1.58 -2.72
CA TRP A 52 -4.03 2.33 -3.49
C TRP A 52 -2.58 1.98 -3.11
N MET A 53 -2.31 1.76 -1.82
CA MET A 53 -0.97 1.36 -1.35
C MET A 53 -0.57 0.00 -1.92
N TYR A 54 -1.48 -0.98 -1.93
CA TYR A 54 -1.22 -2.29 -2.51
C TYR A 54 -1.19 -2.26 -4.04
N GLY A 55 -2.23 -1.70 -4.68
CA GLY A 55 -2.39 -1.74 -6.13
C GLY A 55 -1.43 -0.82 -6.89
N VAL A 56 -1.09 0.35 -6.32
CA VAL A 56 -0.24 1.34 -7.00
C VAL A 56 1.17 1.36 -6.41
N MET A 57 1.34 1.64 -5.11
CA MET A 57 2.68 1.78 -4.54
C MET A 57 3.46 0.47 -4.60
N ALA A 58 2.87 -0.64 -4.15
CA ALA A 58 3.46 -1.97 -4.27
C ALA A 58 3.27 -2.56 -5.66
N GLY A 59 2.23 -2.12 -6.38
CA GLY A 59 1.90 -2.64 -7.70
C GLY A 59 1.39 -4.08 -7.69
N ILE A 60 0.82 -4.56 -6.59
CA ILE A 60 0.28 -5.92 -6.49
C ILE A 60 -1.17 -5.90 -6.97
N ASN A 61 -1.43 -6.47 -8.14
CA ASN A 61 -2.74 -6.48 -8.77
C ASN A 61 -3.19 -7.90 -9.10
N THR A 62 -4.48 -8.16 -8.95
CA THR A 62 -5.11 -9.39 -9.45
C THR A 62 -5.26 -9.33 -10.97
N VAL A 63 -5.37 -10.49 -11.60
CA VAL A 63 -5.68 -10.63 -13.03
C VAL A 63 -7.14 -11.02 -13.14
N GLU A 64 -7.91 -10.36 -14.01
CA GLU A 64 -9.35 -10.52 -14.13
C GLU A 64 -9.76 -11.99 -14.36
N ASP A 65 -9.06 -12.67 -15.27
CA ASP A 65 -9.32 -14.09 -15.61
C ASP A 65 -8.68 -15.09 -14.62
N ALA A 66 -8.05 -14.60 -13.54
CA ALA A 66 -7.35 -15.43 -12.56
C ALA A 66 -7.57 -14.89 -11.12
N PRO A 67 -8.80 -14.93 -10.60
CA PRO A 67 -9.16 -14.40 -9.29
C PRO A 67 -8.43 -15.11 -8.16
N GLY A 68 -8.42 -14.50 -6.98
CA GLY A 68 -7.82 -15.09 -5.77
C GLY A 68 -6.29 -15.20 -5.83
N PHE A 69 -5.63 -14.35 -6.61
CA PHE A 69 -4.18 -14.40 -6.83
C PHE A 69 -3.70 -15.71 -7.46
N ALA A 70 -4.54 -16.35 -8.30
CA ALA A 70 -4.11 -17.48 -9.12
C ALA A 70 -3.05 -17.07 -10.18
N LYS A 71 -3.06 -15.80 -10.57
CA LYS A 71 -1.97 -15.06 -11.23
C LYS A 71 -1.86 -13.68 -10.62
N VAL A 72 -0.68 -13.08 -10.67
CA VAL A 72 -0.43 -11.73 -10.15
C VAL A 72 0.19 -10.86 -11.26
N HIS A 73 -0.26 -9.61 -11.31
CA HIS A 73 0.36 -8.59 -12.13
C HIS A 73 1.04 -7.57 -11.21
N PHE A 74 2.38 -7.44 -11.32
CA PHE A 74 3.16 -6.48 -10.56
C PHE A 74 3.44 -5.24 -11.42
N ALA A 75 3.08 -4.07 -10.93
CA ALA A 75 3.36 -2.79 -11.57
C ALA A 75 3.64 -1.72 -10.50
N PRO A 76 4.71 -1.84 -9.70
CA PRO A 76 5.03 -0.89 -8.64
C PRO A 76 5.35 0.49 -9.20
N VAL A 77 4.87 1.52 -8.49
CA VAL A 77 5.11 2.92 -8.83
C VAL A 77 5.91 3.59 -7.70
N PRO A 78 7.24 3.57 -7.77
CA PRO A 78 8.11 4.26 -6.81
C PRO A 78 7.90 5.77 -6.82
N ASP A 79 8.06 6.40 -5.66
CA ASP A 79 8.00 7.85 -5.48
C ASP A 79 9.26 8.35 -4.79
N ASN A 80 9.93 9.34 -5.38
CA ASN A 80 11.20 9.90 -4.86
C ASN A 80 11.09 10.54 -3.46
N ARG A 81 9.87 10.77 -2.98
CA ARG A 81 9.59 11.28 -1.65
C ARG A 81 9.52 10.19 -0.58
N ILE A 82 9.56 8.94 -0.98
CA ILE A 82 9.48 7.75 -0.12
C ILE A 82 10.77 6.95 -0.33
N GLU A 83 11.49 6.68 0.73
CA GLU A 83 12.78 6.00 0.67
C GLU A 83 12.64 4.53 0.24
N TRP A 84 11.63 3.86 0.76
CA TRP A 84 11.31 2.48 0.42
C TRP A 84 9.82 2.18 0.69
N PHE A 85 9.32 1.16 0.03
CA PHE A 85 7.99 0.62 0.28
C PHE A 85 8.00 -0.89 0.17
N LYS A 86 7.19 -1.56 1.01
CA LYS A 86 6.97 -3.00 0.95
C LYS A 86 5.52 -3.32 1.27
N ALA A 87 4.93 -4.24 0.52
CA ALA A 87 3.65 -4.85 0.84
C ALA A 87 3.70 -6.37 0.65
N GLU A 88 2.94 -7.08 1.47
CA GLU A 88 2.84 -8.53 1.44
C GLU A 88 1.38 -8.96 1.61
N ILE A 89 1.01 -10.02 0.93
CA ILE A 89 -0.31 -10.66 1.04
C ILE A 89 -0.09 -12.17 1.17
N ASP A 90 -0.66 -12.77 2.20
CA ASP A 90 -0.75 -14.23 2.31
C ASP A 90 -1.97 -14.72 1.53
N THR A 91 -1.73 -15.44 0.45
CA THR A 91 -2.77 -15.98 -0.44
C THR A 91 -2.91 -17.49 -0.25
N VAL A 92 -3.96 -18.08 -0.81
CA VAL A 92 -4.13 -19.55 -0.81
C VAL A 92 -3.00 -20.28 -1.54
N ASN A 93 -2.28 -19.60 -2.43
CA ASN A 93 -1.15 -20.15 -3.18
C ASN A 93 0.21 -19.90 -2.51
N GLY A 94 0.23 -19.12 -1.44
CA GLY A 94 1.44 -18.70 -0.73
C GLY A 94 1.60 -17.18 -0.66
N LYS A 95 2.76 -16.74 -0.19
CA LYS A 95 3.06 -15.33 0.02
C LYS A 95 3.35 -14.61 -1.30
N VAL A 96 2.65 -13.51 -1.53
CA VAL A 96 2.93 -12.50 -2.57
C VAL A 96 3.58 -11.29 -1.90
N SER A 97 4.70 -10.81 -2.40
CA SER A 97 5.41 -9.65 -1.86
C SER A 97 5.96 -8.77 -2.98
N SER A 98 5.87 -7.47 -2.78
CA SER A 98 6.52 -6.48 -3.63
C SER A 98 7.21 -5.45 -2.73
N ARG A 99 8.46 -5.19 -3.02
CA ARG A 99 9.29 -4.19 -2.33
C ARG A 99 10.07 -3.39 -3.37
N TRP A 100 10.20 -2.09 -3.13
CA TRP A 100 11.16 -1.25 -3.84
C TRP A 100 11.86 -0.31 -2.87
N TRP A 101 13.07 0.14 -3.23
CA TRP A 101 13.86 1.09 -2.44
C TRP A 101 14.80 1.88 -3.35
N HIS A 102 15.16 3.08 -2.89
CA HIS A 102 16.16 3.92 -3.56
C HIS A 102 17.54 3.64 -2.98
N GLU A 103 18.51 3.37 -3.86
CA GLU A 103 19.90 3.19 -3.48
C GLU A 103 20.81 3.67 -4.61
N ASN A 104 21.82 4.49 -4.28
CA ASN A 104 22.79 5.03 -5.23
C ASN A 104 22.14 5.71 -6.47
N GLY A 105 21.04 6.42 -6.27
CA GLY A 105 20.32 7.13 -7.33
C GLY A 105 19.50 6.24 -8.28
N ARG A 106 19.32 4.96 -7.94
CA ARG A 106 18.50 4.01 -8.67
C ARG A 106 17.39 3.46 -7.79
N VAL A 107 16.36 2.93 -8.44
CA VAL A 107 15.31 2.15 -7.76
C VAL A 107 15.66 0.67 -7.93
N HIS A 108 15.59 -0.06 -6.85
CA HIS A 108 15.72 -1.50 -6.81
C HIS A 108 14.36 -2.12 -6.49
N TYR A 109 14.12 -3.31 -7.05
CA TYR A 109 12.84 -4.00 -6.85
C TYR A 109 13.09 -5.44 -6.43
N GLU A 110 12.28 -5.91 -5.49
CA GLU A 110 12.22 -7.29 -5.06
C GLU A 110 10.77 -7.76 -5.14
N ILE A 111 10.53 -8.82 -5.90
CA ILE A 111 9.21 -9.45 -6.05
C ILE A 111 9.30 -10.90 -5.61
N ILE A 112 8.36 -11.34 -4.79
CA ILE A 112 8.16 -12.74 -4.43
C ILE A 112 6.77 -13.13 -4.90
N THR A 113 6.67 -14.19 -5.68
CA THR A 113 5.40 -14.73 -6.15
C THR A 113 5.37 -16.26 -6.02
N PRO A 114 4.26 -16.84 -5.53
CA PRO A 114 4.09 -18.29 -5.45
C PRO A 114 3.56 -18.91 -6.75
N VAL A 115 3.15 -18.07 -7.70
CA VAL A 115 2.51 -18.48 -8.97
C VAL A 115 3.19 -17.80 -10.15
N GLU A 116 2.96 -18.31 -11.36
CA GLU A 116 3.34 -17.60 -12.59
C GLU A 116 2.68 -16.22 -12.61
N SER A 117 3.47 -15.18 -12.87
CA SER A 117 3.05 -13.79 -12.76
C SER A 117 3.65 -12.94 -13.87
N THR A 118 3.18 -11.72 -13.99
CA THR A 118 3.79 -10.71 -14.86
C THR A 118 4.27 -9.53 -14.03
N ALA A 119 5.35 -8.87 -14.47
CA ALA A 119 5.80 -7.63 -13.86
C ALA A 119 6.11 -6.58 -14.94
N VAL A 120 5.74 -5.33 -14.67
CA VAL A 120 6.17 -4.17 -15.44
C VAL A 120 7.11 -3.36 -14.56
N ILE A 121 8.40 -3.39 -14.88
CA ILE A 121 9.46 -2.68 -14.15
C ILE A 121 10.13 -1.71 -15.10
N GLU A 122 10.11 -0.42 -14.78
CA GLU A 122 10.68 0.65 -15.60
C GLU A 122 10.25 0.57 -17.08
N GLY A 123 8.98 0.27 -17.30
CA GLY A 123 8.37 0.17 -18.63
C GLY A 123 8.68 -1.12 -19.40
N LYS A 124 9.41 -2.06 -18.82
CA LYS A 124 9.68 -3.37 -19.40
C LYS A 124 8.81 -4.45 -18.77
N THR A 125 8.26 -5.33 -19.61
CA THR A 125 7.43 -6.45 -19.15
C THR A 125 8.28 -7.72 -18.98
N TYR A 126 8.06 -8.41 -17.87
CA TYR A 126 8.70 -9.66 -17.50
C TYR A 126 7.65 -10.72 -17.19
N ILE A 127 7.93 -11.97 -17.56
CA ILE A 127 7.20 -13.15 -17.10
C ILE A 127 7.99 -13.74 -15.93
N LEU A 128 7.36 -13.93 -14.80
CA LEU A 128 7.97 -14.41 -13.57
C LEU A 128 7.49 -15.83 -13.27
N SER A 129 8.43 -16.75 -13.11
CA SER A 129 8.16 -18.04 -12.50
C SER A 129 7.94 -17.89 -11.00
N PRO A 130 7.32 -18.88 -10.32
CA PRO A 130 7.27 -18.90 -8.87
C PRO A 130 8.66 -18.75 -8.26
N GLY A 131 8.80 -17.86 -7.26
CA GLY A 131 10.07 -17.59 -6.60
C GLY A 131 10.31 -16.11 -6.31
N LYS A 132 11.59 -15.79 -6.03
CA LYS A 132 12.08 -14.44 -5.74
C LYS A 132 12.80 -13.87 -6.98
N HIS A 133 12.48 -12.62 -7.30
CA HIS A 133 13.07 -11.87 -8.43
C HIS A 133 13.60 -10.53 -7.94
N ILE A 134 14.75 -10.12 -8.47
CA ILE A 134 15.43 -8.85 -8.15
C ILE A 134 15.65 -8.08 -9.46
N PHE A 135 15.39 -6.77 -9.46
CA PHE A 135 15.59 -5.87 -10.59
C PHE A 135 16.31 -4.61 -10.16
#